data_82438b26c019df81f6251c319357cc69
#
_entry.id   82438b26c019df81f6251c319357cc69
#
_cell.length_a   1.000
_cell.length_b   1.000
_cell.length_c   1.000
_cell.angle_alpha   90.00
_cell.angle_beta   90.00
_cell.angle_gamma   90.00
#
_symmetry.space_group_name_H-M   'P 1'
#
loop_
_entity.id
_entity.type
_entity.pdbx_description
1 polymer ?
#
loop_
_entity_poly.entity_id
_entity_poly.type
_entity_poly.pdbx_seq_one_letter_code
_entity_poly.pdbx_strand_id
1 'polypeptide(L)'
;MLVCVLQEDQMMKLFLTSSPIGIYRSDEPLDYSGFNPDNGMVEALKYFWVDGARCLLISAFPDEYSVNDRMRKDYEEIVKDTGLSLSCMDICDSRNGKEKADALHSYDFVILGGGHVPTESAFFARIGLADRFRGFEGIVMGISAGSMNCARIVYAQPELPGEAADPSYSRFIPGLGLTDYNILPHYNAVKNDVVDGLRLMEDITYPDSFGKTFYAIVDGTYLLQTEGSAVIHGEAYRIHDGIFEQICVRGKAFSLTDGELIPKPESPGSLQAGM
;
A
#
# COMPACT_ATOMS: atom_id res chain seq x y z
N MET A 1 -16.07 9.87 33.32
CA MET A 1 -14.92 10.05 32.45
C MET A 1 -14.68 8.72 31.67
N LEU A 2 -15.67 8.33 30.84
CA LEU A 2 -15.71 7.04 30.12
C LEU A 2 -16.42 7.16 28.76
N VAL A 3 -16.21 8.25 28.04
CA VAL A 3 -16.94 8.51 26.77
C VAL A 3 -15.99 8.80 25.60
N CYS A 4 -14.66 8.73 25.78
CA CYS A 4 -13.71 9.14 24.73
C CYS A 4 -12.91 7.98 24.07
N VAL A 5 -13.25 6.73 24.33
CA VAL A 5 -12.50 5.56 23.80
C VAL A 5 -13.25 4.84 22.66
N LEU A 6 -14.49 5.19 22.36
CA LEU A 6 -15.33 4.44 21.42
C LEU A 6 -15.45 5.05 20.01
N GLN A 7 -14.71 6.11 19.66
CA GLN A 7 -14.83 6.76 18.35
C GLN A 7 -13.66 6.49 17.37
N GLU A 8 -12.56 5.93 17.82
CA GLU A 8 -11.43 5.58 16.94
C GLU A 8 -11.63 4.30 16.11
N ASP A 9 -12.62 3.46 16.44
CA ASP A 9 -12.84 2.16 15.80
C ASP A 9 -13.64 2.21 14.49
N GLN A 10 -14.22 3.35 14.11
CA GLN A 10 -15.18 3.45 12.99
C GLN A 10 -14.60 4.03 11.69
N MET A 11 -13.28 4.14 11.54
CA MET A 11 -12.65 4.68 10.33
C MET A 11 -11.76 3.63 9.64
N MET A 12 -11.69 3.73 8.32
CA MET A 12 -10.81 2.90 7.49
C MET A 12 -9.34 3.03 7.94
N LYS A 13 -8.65 1.90 8.06
CA LYS A 13 -7.21 1.83 8.33
C LYS A 13 -6.52 1.47 7.01
N LEU A 14 -5.70 2.38 6.49
CA LEU A 14 -5.07 2.24 5.19
C LEU A 14 -3.57 1.94 5.34
N PHE A 15 -3.15 0.76 4.89
CA PHE A 15 -1.77 0.35 4.78
C PHE A 15 -1.33 0.45 3.32
N LEU A 16 -0.40 1.35 3.00
CA LEU A 16 0.19 1.46 1.67
C LEU A 16 1.60 0.89 1.71
N THR A 17 1.78 -0.26 1.06
CA THR A 17 3.03 -1.03 1.14
C THR A 17 3.76 -1.05 -0.21
N SER A 18 5.09 -1.13 -0.16
CA SER A 18 5.87 -1.53 -1.34
C SER A 18 5.74 -3.04 -1.54
N SER A 19 6.33 -3.82 -0.62
CA SER A 19 6.12 -5.26 -0.50
C SER A 19 5.84 -5.61 0.96
N PRO A 20 4.68 -6.23 1.28
CA PRO A 20 4.32 -6.53 2.66
C PRO A 20 4.99 -7.80 3.21
N ILE A 21 5.62 -8.63 2.35
CA ILE A 21 6.23 -9.91 2.72
C ILE A 21 7.71 -9.74 3.12
N GLY A 22 8.32 -8.60 2.85
CA GLY A 22 9.68 -8.31 3.24
C GLY A 22 10.53 -7.68 2.14
N ILE A 23 11.83 -7.54 2.41
CA ILE A 23 12.79 -6.97 1.47
C ILE A 23 13.06 -8.01 0.39
N TYR A 24 12.56 -7.74 -0.83
CA TYR A 24 12.93 -8.52 -2.00
C TYR A 24 14.41 -8.22 -2.32
N ARG A 25 15.28 -9.16 -2.00
CA ARG A 25 16.64 -9.19 -2.52
C ARG A 25 16.67 -10.30 -3.56
N SER A 26 17.16 -9.99 -4.75
CA SER A 26 17.21 -10.92 -5.90
C SER A 26 18.01 -12.20 -5.67
N ASP A 27 18.72 -12.28 -4.55
CA ASP A 27 19.72 -13.28 -4.23
C ASP A 27 19.50 -13.96 -2.86
N GLU A 28 18.53 -13.52 -2.07
CA GLU A 28 18.17 -14.16 -0.79
C GLU A 28 16.71 -14.67 -0.84
N PRO A 29 16.43 -15.92 -0.42
CA PRO A 29 15.07 -16.40 -0.29
C PRO A 29 14.31 -15.54 0.73
N LEU A 30 13.02 -15.35 0.53
CA LEU A 30 12.13 -14.74 1.52
C LEU A 30 12.16 -15.59 2.79
N ASP A 31 12.61 -15.01 3.90
CA ASP A 31 12.71 -15.72 5.18
C ASP A 31 11.35 -15.81 5.92
N TYR A 32 10.30 -15.15 5.41
CA TYR A 32 8.99 -15.11 6.06
C TYR A 32 7.94 -15.83 5.22
N SER A 33 7.20 -16.72 5.85
CA SER A 33 6.00 -17.31 5.24
C SER A 33 4.78 -16.39 5.34
N GLY A 34 4.79 -15.42 6.30
CA GLY A 34 3.75 -14.41 6.52
C GLY A 34 4.18 -12.99 6.14
N PHE A 35 3.44 -11.99 6.62
CA PHE A 35 3.83 -10.58 6.50
C PHE A 35 5.10 -10.28 7.29
N ASN A 36 5.84 -9.26 6.85
CA ASN A 36 7.11 -8.87 7.47
C ASN A 36 6.91 -8.42 8.94
N PRO A 37 7.52 -9.12 9.92
CA PRO A 37 7.38 -8.79 11.34
C PRO A 37 8.32 -7.66 11.80
N ASP A 38 9.37 -7.33 11.02
CA ASP A 38 10.47 -6.49 11.50
C ASP A 38 10.17 -4.99 11.52
N ASN A 39 9.11 -4.56 10.80
CA ASN A 39 8.80 -3.14 10.61
C ASN A 39 7.63 -2.63 11.46
N GLY A 40 7.04 -3.48 12.30
CA GLY A 40 5.87 -3.15 13.14
C GLY A 40 4.52 -3.28 12.43
N MET A 41 4.48 -3.70 11.15
CA MET A 41 3.24 -3.84 10.39
C MET A 41 2.36 -4.95 10.94
N VAL A 42 2.97 -6.08 11.34
CA VAL A 42 2.24 -7.22 11.91
C VAL A 42 1.56 -6.84 13.23
N GLU A 43 2.25 -6.10 14.09
CA GLU A 43 1.70 -5.58 15.34
C GLU A 43 0.54 -4.61 15.08
N ALA A 44 0.69 -3.71 14.11
CA ALA A 44 -0.36 -2.77 13.74
C ALA A 44 -1.58 -3.50 13.13
N LEU A 45 -1.36 -4.51 12.27
CA LEU A 45 -2.43 -5.35 11.75
C LEU A 45 -3.16 -6.09 12.86
N LYS A 46 -2.44 -6.73 13.80
CA LYS A 46 -3.03 -7.44 14.94
C LYS A 46 -3.85 -6.53 15.85
N TYR A 47 -3.43 -5.26 16.00
CA TYR A 47 -4.18 -4.29 16.80
C TYR A 47 -5.56 -3.97 16.20
N PHE A 48 -5.66 -3.88 14.86
CA PHE A 48 -6.91 -3.54 14.17
C PHE A 48 -7.69 -4.78 13.70
N TRP A 49 -7.14 -5.99 13.84
CA TRP A 49 -7.70 -7.21 13.27
C TRP A 49 -8.96 -7.67 13.97
N VAL A 50 -9.95 -8.07 13.18
CA VAL A 50 -11.16 -8.73 13.66
C VAL A 50 -10.99 -10.24 13.58
N ASP A 51 -11.23 -10.97 14.67
CA ASP A 51 -11.15 -12.42 14.69
C ASP A 51 -12.12 -13.06 13.69
N GLY A 52 -11.60 -13.98 12.87
CA GLY A 52 -12.38 -14.58 11.81
C GLY A 52 -12.72 -13.65 10.67
N ALA A 53 -11.87 -12.63 10.42
CA ALA A 53 -12.07 -11.62 9.39
C ALA A 53 -12.43 -12.22 8.02
N ARG A 54 -13.32 -11.57 7.31
CA ARG A 54 -13.61 -11.82 5.89
C ARG A 54 -12.69 -10.96 5.04
N CYS A 55 -11.89 -11.61 4.19
CA CYS A 55 -10.89 -10.96 3.38
C CYS A 55 -11.27 -10.95 1.91
N LEU A 56 -10.96 -9.86 1.21
CA LEU A 56 -11.13 -9.71 -0.23
C LEU A 56 -9.80 -9.29 -0.86
N LEU A 57 -9.29 -10.10 -1.78
CA LEU A 57 -8.19 -9.70 -2.66
C LEU A 57 -8.77 -9.16 -3.97
N ILE A 58 -8.47 -7.90 -4.31
CA ILE A 58 -8.84 -7.29 -5.59
C ILE A 58 -7.63 -7.34 -6.50
N SER A 59 -7.77 -7.99 -7.66
CA SER A 59 -6.67 -8.30 -8.55
C SER A 59 -6.24 -7.11 -9.40
N ALA A 60 -4.92 -6.94 -9.58
CA ALA A 60 -4.32 -6.07 -10.59
C ALA A 60 -4.27 -6.72 -11.99
N PHE A 61 -4.56 -8.02 -12.09
CA PHE A 61 -4.60 -8.81 -13.34
C PHE A 61 -6.00 -9.35 -13.57
N PRO A 62 -7.00 -8.48 -13.85
CA PRO A 62 -8.42 -8.84 -13.75
C PRO A 62 -8.86 -9.98 -14.65
N ASP A 63 -8.13 -10.27 -15.73
CA ASP A 63 -8.47 -11.32 -16.71
C ASP A 63 -7.56 -12.56 -16.59
N GLU A 64 -6.57 -12.58 -15.68
CA GLU A 64 -5.63 -13.68 -15.46
C GLU A 64 -6.12 -14.65 -14.38
N TYR A 65 -7.23 -15.34 -14.63
CA TYR A 65 -7.98 -16.11 -13.61
C TYR A 65 -7.15 -17.15 -12.87
N SER A 66 -6.28 -17.89 -13.58
CA SER A 66 -5.45 -18.91 -12.94
C SER A 66 -4.36 -18.31 -12.03
N VAL A 67 -3.86 -17.13 -12.37
CA VAL A 67 -2.94 -16.34 -11.53
C VAL A 67 -3.69 -15.86 -10.30
N ASN A 68 -4.88 -15.29 -10.50
CA ASN A 68 -5.72 -14.78 -9.43
C ASN A 68 -6.12 -15.85 -8.41
N ASP A 69 -6.52 -17.03 -8.89
CA ASP A 69 -6.90 -18.16 -8.02
C ASP A 69 -5.71 -18.68 -7.20
N ARG A 70 -4.49 -18.62 -7.72
CA ARG A 70 -3.27 -18.91 -6.99
C ARG A 70 -2.94 -17.83 -5.98
N MET A 71 -2.91 -16.56 -6.41
CA MET A 71 -2.64 -15.41 -5.53
C MET A 71 -3.59 -15.39 -4.32
N ARG A 72 -4.88 -15.69 -4.53
CA ARG A 72 -5.84 -15.81 -3.43
C ARG A 72 -5.41 -16.85 -2.39
N LYS A 73 -4.94 -18.01 -2.82
CA LYS A 73 -4.47 -19.07 -1.92
C LYS A 73 -3.18 -18.65 -1.20
N ASP A 74 -2.25 -18.07 -1.94
CA ASP A 74 -0.97 -17.61 -1.39
C ASP A 74 -1.20 -16.55 -0.31
N TYR A 75 -2.09 -15.57 -0.55
CA TYR A 75 -2.43 -14.56 0.46
C TYR A 75 -3.24 -15.12 1.62
N GLU A 76 -4.09 -16.11 1.39
CA GLU A 76 -4.77 -16.84 2.47
C GLU A 76 -3.77 -17.53 3.42
N GLU A 77 -2.71 -18.14 2.86
CA GLU A 77 -1.62 -18.75 3.63
C GLU A 77 -0.78 -17.68 4.34
N ILE A 78 -0.39 -16.60 3.67
CA ILE A 78 0.37 -15.48 4.24
C ILE A 78 -0.36 -14.88 5.45
N VAL A 79 -1.67 -14.63 5.36
CA VAL A 79 -2.47 -14.10 6.47
C VAL A 79 -2.47 -15.07 7.65
N LYS A 80 -2.66 -16.37 7.39
CA LYS A 80 -2.64 -17.41 8.43
C LYS A 80 -1.27 -17.55 9.09
N ASP A 81 -0.20 -17.54 8.29
CA ASP A 81 1.18 -17.66 8.77
C ASP A 81 1.62 -16.44 9.57
N THR A 82 0.99 -15.28 9.33
CA THR A 82 1.14 -14.08 10.18
C THR A 82 0.48 -14.24 11.55
N GLY A 83 -0.33 -15.29 11.75
CA GLY A 83 -1.10 -15.54 12.97
C GLY A 83 -2.38 -14.70 13.04
N LEU A 84 -2.94 -14.33 11.88
CA LEU A 84 -4.22 -13.64 11.76
C LEU A 84 -5.31 -14.62 11.38
N SER A 85 -6.40 -14.69 12.16
CA SER A 85 -7.51 -15.58 11.88
C SER A 85 -8.42 -15.01 10.81
N LEU A 86 -8.84 -15.84 9.85
CA LEU A 86 -9.80 -15.45 8.83
C LEU A 86 -10.88 -16.51 8.62
N SER A 87 -12.09 -16.10 8.27
CA SER A 87 -13.20 -17.00 7.92
C SER A 87 -13.23 -17.33 6.43
N CYS A 88 -12.82 -16.38 5.58
CA CYS A 88 -12.68 -16.59 4.14
C CYS A 88 -11.69 -15.59 3.51
N MET A 89 -11.13 -16.00 2.36
CA MET A 89 -10.39 -15.15 1.44
C MET A 89 -11.05 -15.27 0.07
N ASP A 90 -11.71 -14.21 -0.37
CA ASP A 90 -12.30 -14.11 -1.70
C ASP A 90 -11.37 -13.40 -2.68
N ILE A 91 -11.57 -13.65 -3.99
CA ILE A 91 -10.92 -12.93 -5.08
C ILE A 91 -11.95 -12.10 -5.85
N CYS A 92 -11.59 -10.85 -6.17
CA CYS A 92 -12.33 -9.97 -7.06
C CYS A 92 -11.54 -9.78 -8.35
N ASP A 93 -12.10 -10.24 -9.47
CA ASP A 93 -11.55 -10.08 -10.82
C ASP A 93 -12.67 -9.90 -11.85
N SER A 94 -12.37 -10.02 -13.15
CA SER A 94 -13.40 -9.81 -14.19
C SER A 94 -14.58 -10.77 -14.12
N ARG A 95 -14.44 -11.95 -13.47
CA ARG A 95 -15.53 -12.93 -13.32
C ARG A 95 -16.65 -12.44 -12.39
N ASN A 96 -16.33 -11.59 -11.40
CA ASN A 96 -17.25 -11.24 -10.31
C ASN A 96 -17.09 -9.79 -9.80
N GLY A 97 -16.34 -8.95 -10.52
CA GLY A 97 -15.87 -7.65 -10.05
C GLY A 97 -16.97 -6.77 -9.48
N LYS A 98 -18.10 -6.63 -10.22
CA LYS A 98 -19.21 -5.80 -9.75
C LYS A 98 -19.91 -6.39 -8.52
N GLU A 99 -20.12 -7.70 -8.48
CA GLU A 99 -20.72 -8.40 -7.33
C GLU A 99 -19.88 -8.20 -6.07
N LYS A 100 -18.55 -8.42 -6.18
CA LYS A 100 -17.64 -8.26 -5.05
C LYS A 100 -17.50 -6.80 -4.61
N ALA A 101 -17.48 -5.86 -5.54
CA ALA A 101 -17.47 -4.44 -5.23
C ALA A 101 -18.78 -4.01 -4.52
N ASP A 102 -19.94 -4.48 -4.97
CA ASP A 102 -21.22 -4.19 -4.31
C ASP A 102 -21.30 -4.79 -2.89
N ALA A 103 -20.57 -5.88 -2.63
CA ALA A 103 -20.49 -6.54 -1.34
C ALA A 103 -19.32 -6.04 -0.46
N LEU A 104 -18.59 -4.97 -0.85
CA LEU A 104 -17.35 -4.52 -0.20
C LEU A 104 -17.48 -4.36 1.33
N HIS A 105 -18.57 -3.76 1.80
CA HIS A 105 -18.82 -3.53 3.22
C HIS A 105 -19.10 -4.81 4.04
N SER A 106 -19.14 -5.98 3.40
CA SER A 106 -19.20 -7.26 4.10
C SER A 106 -17.83 -7.87 4.40
N TYR A 107 -16.75 -7.20 4.01
CA TYR A 107 -15.38 -7.62 4.27
C TYR A 107 -14.75 -6.73 5.34
N ASP A 108 -13.86 -7.33 6.15
CA ASP A 108 -13.12 -6.66 7.22
C ASP A 108 -11.73 -6.24 6.75
N PHE A 109 -11.16 -6.97 5.78
CA PHE A 109 -9.83 -6.73 5.22
C PHE A 109 -9.86 -6.81 3.69
N VAL A 110 -9.43 -5.74 3.04
CA VAL A 110 -9.35 -5.63 1.58
C VAL A 110 -7.90 -5.45 1.15
N ILE A 111 -7.41 -6.33 0.29
CA ILE A 111 -6.09 -6.23 -0.34
C ILE A 111 -6.28 -5.73 -1.77
N LEU A 112 -5.63 -4.64 -2.13
CA LEU A 112 -5.45 -4.17 -3.50
C LEU A 112 -4.13 -4.71 -4.00
N GLY A 113 -4.15 -5.59 -5.00
CA GLY A 113 -2.99 -6.34 -5.48
C GLY A 113 -1.91 -5.44 -6.12
N GLY A 114 -0.75 -6.02 -6.37
CA GLY A 114 0.31 -5.36 -7.14
C GLY A 114 0.29 -5.78 -8.60
N GLY A 115 0.60 -4.85 -9.51
CA GLY A 115 0.68 -5.09 -10.93
C GLY A 115 0.89 -3.79 -11.71
N HIS A 116 0.35 -3.67 -12.91
CA HIS A 116 0.46 -2.48 -13.75
C HIS A 116 -0.58 -1.44 -13.36
N VAL A 117 -0.14 -0.25 -12.95
CA VAL A 117 -0.98 0.82 -12.38
C VAL A 117 -2.17 1.22 -13.28
N PRO A 118 -1.99 1.54 -14.57
CA PRO A 118 -3.13 1.91 -15.43
C PRO A 118 -4.13 0.77 -15.63
N THR A 119 -3.67 -0.48 -15.76
CA THR A 119 -4.54 -1.65 -15.94
C THR A 119 -5.43 -1.87 -14.72
N GLU A 120 -4.85 -1.79 -13.53
CA GLU A 120 -5.57 -1.93 -12.28
C GLU A 120 -6.55 -0.77 -12.07
N SER A 121 -6.13 0.48 -12.31
CA SER A 121 -7.00 1.66 -12.24
C SER A 121 -8.22 1.53 -13.17
N ALA A 122 -8.02 1.06 -14.39
CA ALA A 122 -9.12 0.83 -15.35
C ALA A 122 -10.11 -0.24 -14.84
N PHE A 123 -9.61 -1.29 -14.20
CA PHE A 123 -10.47 -2.30 -13.56
C PHE A 123 -11.26 -1.72 -12.40
N PHE A 124 -10.61 -0.97 -11.49
CA PHE A 124 -11.28 -0.32 -10.37
C PHE A 124 -12.38 0.65 -10.83
N ALA A 125 -12.12 1.44 -11.87
CA ALA A 125 -13.11 2.33 -12.46
C ALA A 125 -14.29 1.54 -13.05
N ARG A 126 -14.02 0.44 -13.76
CA ARG A 126 -15.05 -0.41 -14.39
C ARG A 126 -16.02 -1.00 -13.38
N ILE A 127 -15.54 -1.37 -12.18
CA ILE A 127 -16.39 -1.94 -11.11
C ILE A 127 -16.95 -0.87 -10.15
N GLY A 128 -16.60 0.42 -10.35
CA GLY A 128 -17.05 1.53 -9.51
C GLY A 128 -16.49 1.49 -8.09
N LEU A 129 -15.27 0.99 -7.92
CA LEU A 129 -14.69 0.68 -6.61
C LEU A 129 -14.53 1.90 -5.70
N ALA A 130 -14.16 3.07 -6.26
CA ALA A 130 -14.00 4.31 -5.48
C ALA A 130 -15.28 4.70 -4.72
N ASP A 131 -16.45 4.56 -5.34
CA ASP A 131 -17.72 4.85 -4.69
C ASP A 131 -18.07 3.82 -3.58
N ARG A 132 -17.62 2.58 -3.73
CA ARG A 132 -17.86 1.51 -2.76
C ARG A 132 -17.04 1.64 -1.49
N PHE A 133 -15.89 2.32 -1.55
CA PHE A 133 -15.09 2.62 -0.37
C PHE A 133 -15.67 3.72 0.52
N ARG A 134 -16.69 4.47 0.06
CA ARG A 134 -17.32 5.49 0.91
C ARG A 134 -17.96 4.86 2.15
N GLY A 135 -17.48 5.26 3.34
CA GLY A 135 -17.95 4.71 4.62
C GLY A 135 -17.46 3.29 4.90
N PHE A 136 -16.44 2.80 4.19
CA PHE A 136 -15.79 1.54 4.56
C PHE A 136 -14.94 1.74 5.82
N GLU A 137 -15.09 0.86 6.82
CA GLU A 137 -14.48 0.99 8.15
C GLU A 137 -13.39 -0.05 8.44
N GLY A 138 -13.20 -1.02 7.54
CA GLY A 138 -12.23 -2.10 7.69
C GLY A 138 -10.78 -1.68 7.43
N ILE A 139 -9.93 -2.66 7.27
CA ILE A 139 -8.53 -2.50 6.89
C ILE A 139 -8.41 -2.59 5.37
N VAL A 140 -7.70 -1.64 4.75
CA VAL A 140 -7.30 -1.69 3.35
C VAL A 140 -5.78 -1.76 3.28
N MET A 141 -5.27 -2.74 2.54
CA MET A 141 -3.85 -2.86 2.25
C MET A 141 -3.61 -2.72 0.75
N GLY A 142 -2.97 -1.65 0.34
CA GLY A 142 -2.42 -1.53 -1.01
C GLY A 142 -1.05 -2.19 -1.09
N ILE A 143 -0.77 -2.87 -2.20
CA ILE A 143 0.52 -3.50 -2.46
C ILE A 143 1.03 -2.97 -3.79
N SER A 144 2.21 -2.33 -3.82
CA SER A 144 2.80 -1.81 -5.05
C SER A 144 1.82 -0.94 -5.85
N ALA A 145 1.40 -1.34 -7.04
CA ALA A 145 0.38 -0.63 -7.85
C ALA A 145 -0.91 -0.37 -7.08
N GLY A 146 -1.36 -1.31 -6.24
CA GLY A 146 -2.52 -1.13 -5.37
C GLY A 146 -2.35 0.02 -4.37
N SER A 147 -1.12 0.23 -3.85
CA SER A 147 -0.79 1.40 -3.02
C SER A 147 -0.88 2.70 -3.82
N MET A 148 -0.34 2.69 -5.05
CA MET A 148 -0.37 3.88 -5.93
C MET A 148 -1.81 4.26 -6.28
N ASN A 149 -2.64 3.28 -6.62
CA ASN A 149 -4.04 3.47 -7.01
C ASN A 149 -4.96 3.93 -5.85
N CYS A 150 -4.49 3.88 -4.59
CA CYS A 150 -5.22 4.47 -3.47
C CYS A 150 -5.27 6.00 -3.52
N ALA A 151 -4.33 6.66 -4.17
CA ALA A 151 -4.28 8.13 -4.27
C ALA A 151 -5.51 8.69 -4.99
N ARG A 152 -5.87 9.96 -4.67
CA ARG A 152 -6.92 10.69 -5.40
C ARG A 152 -6.52 10.95 -6.85
N ILE A 153 -5.30 11.40 -7.06
CA ILE A 153 -4.64 11.50 -8.36
C ILE A 153 -3.41 10.62 -8.29
N VAL A 154 -3.43 9.56 -9.05
CA VAL A 154 -2.34 8.56 -9.10
C VAL A 154 -1.26 9.07 -10.03
N TYR A 155 -0.02 9.01 -9.61
CA TYR A 155 1.11 9.13 -10.50
C TYR A 155 1.44 7.75 -11.09
N ALA A 156 0.93 7.50 -12.30
CA ALA A 156 1.23 6.31 -13.07
C ALA A 156 2.60 6.47 -13.75
N GLN A 157 3.66 6.20 -12.99
CA GLN A 157 5.03 6.22 -13.50
C GLN A 157 5.14 5.23 -14.67
N PRO A 158 5.77 5.61 -15.83
CA PRO A 158 5.95 4.67 -16.93
C PRO A 158 6.75 3.43 -16.51
N GLU A 159 6.26 2.27 -16.88
CA GLU A 159 6.82 0.97 -16.49
C GLU A 159 7.08 0.08 -17.71
N LEU A 160 6.17 0.09 -18.67
CA LEU A 160 6.25 -0.78 -19.84
C LEU A 160 6.87 -0.07 -21.06
N PRO A 161 7.51 -0.83 -21.97
CA PRO A 161 8.04 -0.29 -23.22
C PRO A 161 6.96 0.47 -24.00
N GLY A 162 7.28 1.67 -24.43
CA GLY A 162 6.39 2.57 -25.17
C GLY A 162 5.71 3.64 -24.31
N GLU A 163 5.52 3.42 -23.01
CA GLU A 163 4.76 4.33 -22.16
C GLU A 163 5.44 5.69 -21.92
N ALA A 164 6.78 5.71 -21.83
CA ALA A 164 7.51 6.95 -21.66
C ALA A 164 7.57 7.78 -22.95
N ALA A 165 7.54 7.11 -24.11
CA ALA A 165 7.62 7.73 -25.42
C ALA A 165 6.26 8.09 -26.02
N ASP A 166 5.15 7.48 -25.55
CA ASP A 166 3.80 7.73 -26.06
C ASP A 166 3.26 9.06 -25.50
N PRO A 167 3.03 10.09 -26.36
CA PRO A 167 2.47 11.35 -25.91
C PRO A 167 1.01 11.24 -25.40
N SER A 168 0.34 10.14 -25.67
CA SER A 168 -1.00 9.86 -25.17
C SER A 168 -1.01 9.17 -23.80
N TYR A 169 0.11 8.68 -23.32
CA TYR A 169 0.22 8.07 -21.99
C TYR A 169 0.02 9.12 -20.90
N SER A 170 -1.01 8.93 -20.10
CA SER A 170 -1.31 9.84 -18.99
C SER A 170 -0.60 9.41 -17.72
N ARG A 171 0.42 10.17 -17.31
CA ARG A 171 1.15 9.92 -16.07
C ARG A 171 0.36 10.29 -14.81
N PHE A 172 -0.72 11.03 -14.94
CA PHE A 172 -1.61 11.39 -13.84
C PHE A 172 -3.02 10.97 -14.17
N ILE A 173 -3.53 9.99 -13.44
CA ILE A 173 -4.85 9.41 -13.67
C ILE A 173 -5.70 9.47 -12.40
N PRO A 174 -7.04 9.46 -12.50
CA PRO A 174 -7.90 9.34 -11.32
C PRO A 174 -7.66 8.01 -10.61
N GLY A 175 -7.58 8.03 -9.27
CA GLY A 175 -7.49 6.85 -8.44
C GLY A 175 -8.69 6.68 -7.52
N LEU A 176 -8.53 5.88 -6.47
CA LEU A 176 -9.61 5.55 -5.53
C LEU A 176 -9.95 6.70 -4.57
N GLY A 177 -9.05 7.67 -4.37
CA GLY A 177 -9.28 8.80 -3.48
C GLY A 177 -9.29 8.43 -2.00
N LEU A 178 -8.62 7.36 -1.61
CA LEU A 178 -8.50 6.92 -0.22
C LEU A 178 -7.42 7.72 0.53
N THR A 179 -6.49 8.33 -0.21
CA THR A 179 -5.41 9.16 0.31
C THR A 179 -5.05 10.28 -0.65
N ASP A 180 -4.37 11.30 -0.16
CA ASP A 180 -3.73 12.35 -0.96
C ASP A 180 -2.22 12.10 -1.14
N TYR A 181 -1.66 11.04 -0.52
CA TYR A 181 -0.25 10.70 -0.62
C TYR A 181 0.01 9.82 -1.86
N ASN A 182 0.96 10.24 -2.71
CA ASN A 182 1.44 9.45 -3.83
C ASN A 182 2.65 8.62 -3.40
N ILE A 183 2.49 7.32 -3.32
CA ILE A 183 3.55 6.37 -2.98
C ILE A 183 4.20 5.88 -4.28
N LEU A 184 5.54 5.85 -4.31
CA LEU A 184 6.35 5.19 -5.32
C LEU A 184 7.03 3.96 -4.69
N PRO A 185 6.51 2.76 -4.91
CA PRO A 185 7.04 1.53 -4.34
C PRO A 185 8.33 1.10 -5.05
N HIS A 186 9.01 0.10 -4.47
CA HIS A 186 10.17 -0.58 -5.04
C HIS A 186 11.35 0.34 -5.41
N TYR A 187 11.52 1.47 -4.70
CA TYR A 187 12.51 2.48 -5.07
C TYR A 187 13.90 1.90 -5.35
N ASN A 188 14.40 0.99 -4.50
CA ASN A 188 15.72 0.39 -4.70
C ASN A 188 15.82 -0.48 -5.96
N ALA A 189 14.72 -1.05 -6.42
CA ALA A 189 14.68 -1.84 -7.65
C ALA A 189 14.63 -0.93 -8.89
N VAL A 190 13.80 0.13 -8.85
CA VAL A 190 13.48 0.93 -10.04
C VAL A 190 14.32 2.20 -10.22
N LYS A 191 15.06 2.63 -9.21
CA LYS A 191 15.80 3.92 -9.23
C LYS A 191 16.80 4.10 -10.36
N ASN A 192 17.27 3.01 -10.96
CA ASN A 192 18.21 3.03 -12.07
C ASN A 192 17.57 2.57 -13.41
N ASP A 193 16.26 2.40 -13.43
CA ASP A 193 15.56 1.92 -14.62
C ASP A 193 15.58 2.96 -15.73
N VAL A 194 15.57 2.44 -16.96
CA VAL A 194 15.49 3.22 -18.19
C VAL A 194 14.32 2.69 -19.00
N VAL A 195 13.32 3.55 -19.24
CA VAL A 195 12.13 3.24 -20.05
C VAL A 195 12.19 4.09 -21.31
N ASP A 196 12.14 3.45 -22.47
CA ASP A 196 12.22 4.08 -23.81
C ASP A 196 13.44 5.02 -23.98
N GLY A 197 14.57 4.69 -23.34
CA GLY A 197 15.80 5.48 -23.39
C GLY A 197 15.86 6.64 -22.41
N LEU A 198 14.83 6.87 -21.59
CA LEU A 198 14.77 7.88 -20.54
C LEU A 198 15.02 7.24 -19.17
N ARG A 199 15.86 7.89 -18.34
CA ARG A 199 16.07 7.46 -16.95
C ARG A 199 14.81 7.77 -16.16
N LEU A 200 14.29 6.73 -15.51
CA LEU A 200 12.99 6.79 -14.86
C LEU A 200 12.91 7.90 -13.78
N MET A 201 13.97 8.08 -13.01
CA MET A 201 13.99 9.08 -11.95
C MET A 201 14.34 10.47 -12.49
N GLU A 202 15.51 10.62 -13.13
CA GLU A 202 16.05 11.94 -13.49
C GLU A 202 15.32 12.59 -14.67
N ASP A 203 14.94 11.79 -15.68
CA ASP A 203 14.38 12.34 -16.92
C ASP A 203 12.83 12.36 -16.88
N ILE A 204 12.20 11.63 -15.95
CA ILE A 204 10.75 11.48 -15.85
C ILE A 204 10.23 11.94 -14.48
N THR A 205 10.57 11.23 -13.39
CA THR A 205 9.93 11.41 -12.09
C THR A 205 10.27 12.76 -11.44
N TYR A 206 11.54 13.18 -11.47
CA TYR A 206 11.90 14.48 -10.91
C TYR A 206 11.24 15.63 -11.64
N PRO A 207 11.20 15.70 -12.98
CA PRO A 207 10.41 16.70 -13.71
C PRO A 207 8.91 16.64 -13.38
N ASP A 208 8.32 15.45 -13.27
CA ASP A 208 6.90 15.28 -12.97
C ASP A 208 6.51 15.72 -11.54
N SER A 209 7.50 15.84 -10.63
CA SER A 209 7.29 16.24 -9.23
C SER A 209 7.13 17.76 -9.04
N PHE A 210 7.27 18.60 -10.08
CA PHE A 210 7.05 20.03 -9.92
C PHE A 210 5.60 20.35 -9.53
N GLY A 211 5.45 21.03 -8.38
CA GLY A 211 4.16 21.30 -7.75
C GLY A 211 3.46 20.09 -7.17
N LYS A 212 4.16 18.95 -7.02
CA LYS A 212 3.64 17.70 -6.48
C LYS A 212 4.64 17.05 -5.54
N THR A 213 4.16 16.17 -4.69
CA THR A 213 5.00 15.41 -3.78
C THR A 213 4.79 13.91 -4.00
N PHE A 214 5.88 13.18 -4.15
CA PHE A 214 5.91 11.73 -4.19
C PHE A 214 6.72 11.19 -3.02
N TYR A 215 6.30 10.05 -2.47
CA TYR A 215 6.99 9.35 -1.39
C TYR A 215 7.53 8.03 -1.93
N ALA A 216 8.82 8.00 -2.26
CA ALA A 216 9.48 6.78 -2.71
C ALA A 216 9.82 5.91 -1.50
N ILE A 217 9.35 4.67 -1.51
CA ILE A 217 9.52 3.72 -0.42
C ILE A 217 10.21 2.44 -0.91
N VAL A 218 11.04 1.86 -0.06
CA VAL A 218 11.70 0.59 -0.36
C VAL A 218 10.85 -0.60 0.11
N ASP A 219 11.15 -1.80 -0.39
CA ASP A 219 10.49 -3.02 0.07
C ASP A 219 10.70 -3.22 1.57
N GLY A 220 9.63 -3.61 2.27
CA GLY A 220 9.57 -3.67 3.71
C GLY A 220 9.21 -2.34 4.40
N THR A 221 8.96 -1.27 3.63
CA THR A 221 8.41 -0.01 4.14
C THR A 221 6.91 0.07 3.87
N TYR A 222 6.18 0.68 4.77
CA TYR A 222 4.75 0.98 4.58
C TYR A 222 4.36 2.33 5.16
N LEU A 223 3.29 2.91 4.63
CA LEU A 223 2.59 4.03 5.24
C LEU A 223 1.32 3.49 5.90
N LEU A 224 1.12 3.81 7.18
CA LEU A 224 -0.16 3.61 7.88
C LEU A 224 -0.87 4.94 7.99
N GLN A 225 -2.06 5.01 7.40
CA GLN A 225 -2.95 6.16 7.54
C GLN A 225 -4.21 5.74 8.31
N THR A 226 -4.51 6.50 9.34
CA THR A 226 -5.73 6.44 10.15
C THR A 226 -6.34 7.83 10.22
N GLU A 227 -7.41 8.03 10.98
CA GLU A 227 -7.99 9.35 11.18
C GLU A 227 -6.97 10.31 11.81
N GLY A 228 -6.67 11.40 11.10
CA GLY A 228 -5.77 12.46 11.59
C GLY A 228 -4.29 12.08 11.66
N SER A 229 -3.90 10.88 11.22
CA SER A 229 -2.51 10.43 11.27
C SER A 229 -2.09 9.71 9.99
N ALA A 230 -0.89 10.03 9.50
CA ALA A 230 -0.24 9.33 8.40
C ALA A 230 1.25 9.16 8.71
N VAL A 231 1.68 7.92 8.91
CA VAL A 231 3.03 7.59 9.37
C VAL A 231 3.69 6.58 8.44
N ILE A 232 4.88 6.93 7.95
CA ILE A 232 5.75 6.01 7.21
C ILE A 232 6.61 5.24 8.21
N HIS A 233 6.64 3.91 8.07
CA HIS A 233 7.49 3.01 8.85
C HIS A 233 8.52 2.36 7.93
N GLY A 234 9.79 2.74 8.07
CA GLY A 234 10.89 2.20 7.27
C GLY A 234 11.59 3.26 6.42
N GLU A 235 12.41 2.82 5.47
CA GLU A 235 13.23 3.69 4.65
C GLU A 235 12.38 4.36 3.57
N ALA A 236 12.41 5.70 3.55
CA ALA A 236 11.60 6.50 2.63
C ALA A 236 12.29 7.80 2.21
N TYR A 237 11.91 8.26 1.04
CA TYR A 237 12.41 9.47 0.40
C TYR A 237 11.25 10.33 -0.06
N ARG A 238 11.39 11.64 0.03
CA ARG A 238 10.47 12.62 -0.55
C ARG A 238 11.05 13.15 -1.86
N ILE A 239 10.19 13.23 -2.87
CA ILE A 239 10.50 13.87 -4.15
C ILE A 239 9.52 15.02 -4.32
N HIS A 240 10.02 16.25 -4.36
CA HIS A 240 9.22 17.46 -4.49
C HIS A 240 9.99 18.53 -5.25
N ASP A 241 9.38 19.13 -6.26
CA ASP A 241 10.00 20.15 -7.11
C ASP A 241 11.39 19.77 -7.65
N GLY A 242 11.53 18.51 -8.06
CA GLY A 242 12.79 17.95 -8.56
C GLY A 242 13.82 17.63 -7.47
N ILE A 243 13.53 17.92 -6.20
CA ILE A 243 14.42 17.66 -5.07
C ILE A 243 14.13 16.27 -4.51
N PHE A 244 15.17 15.47 -4.34
CA PHE A 244 15.13 14.16 -3.72
C PHE A 244 15.81 14.20 -2.36
N GLU A 245 15.11 13.83 -1.31
CA GLU A 245 15.66 13.79 0.05
C GLU A 245 15.21 12.57 0.83
N GLN A 246 16.10 12.02 1.65
CA GLN A 246 15.74 10.94 2.58
C GLN A 246 15.03 11.53 3.80
N ILE A 247 13.78 11.12 4.04
CA ILE A 247 12.96 11.58 5.18
C ILE A 247 12.91 10.56 6.31
N CYS A 248 13.14 9.28 6.03
CA CYS A 248 13.13 8.22 7.04
C CYS A 248 14.17 7.17 6.72
N VAL A 249 14.82 6.62 7.74
CA VAL A 249 15.78 5.52 7.60
C VAL A 249 15.17 4.21 8.11
N ARG A 250 15.73 3.09 7.69
CA ARG A 250 15.30 1.75 8.13
C ARG A 250 15.21 1.66 9.65
N GLY A 251 14.13 1.07 10.17
CA GLY A 251 13.87 0.89 11.60
C GLY A 251 13.41 2.15 12.33
N LYS A 252 13.08 3.22 11.59
CA LYS A 252 12.47 4.45 12.12
C LYS A 252 11.09 4.67 11.50
N ALA A 253 10.37 5.62 12.06
CA ALA A 253 9.10 6.10 11.53
C ALA A 253 9.12 7.62 11.34
N PHE A 254 8.32 8.10 10.38
CA PHE A 254 8.20 9.52 10.05
C PHE A 254 6.72 9.89 9.90
N SER A 255 6.28 10.87 10.67
CA SER A 255 4.92 11.43 10.57
C SER A 255 4.84 12.36 9.36
N LEU A 256 3.98 12.03 8.40
CA LEU A 256 3.65 12.92 7.29
C LEU A 256 2.71 14.04 7.73
N THR A 257 1.95 13.82 8.79
CA THR A 257 1.03 14.80 9.36
C THR A 257 1.78 15.95 10.03
N ASP A 258 2.81 15.62 10.82
CA ASP A 258 3.58 16.60 11.60
C ASP A 258 4.88 17.03 10.91
N GLY A 259 5.36 16.23 9.94
CA GLY A 259 6.62 16.48 9.23
C GLY A 259 7.86 16.12 10.05
N GLU A 260 7.74 15.21 11.02
CA GLU A 260 8.79 14.90 11.98
C GLU A 260 9.09 13.40 12.09
N LEU A 261 10.34 13.08 12.44
CA LEU A 261 10.74 11.71 12.83
C LEU A 261 10.08 11.35 14.17
N ILE A 262 9.39 10.23 14.20
CA ILE A 262 8.79 9.70 15.42
C ILE A 262 9.87 8.96 16.19
N PRO A 263 10.12 9.32 17.49
CA PRO A 263 11.00 8.53 18.35
C PRO A 263 10.46 7.09 18.43
N LYS A 264 11.35 6.10 18.32
CA LYS A 264 10.93 4.70 18.51
C LYS A 264 10.24 4.61 19.89
N PRO A 265 8.99 4.09 19.97
CA PRO A 265 8.37 3.88 21.29
C PRO A 265 9.28 3.00 22.12
N GLU A 266 9.61 3.44 23.32
CA GLU A 266 10.34 2.60 24.28
C GLU A 266 9.51 1.34 24.50
N SER A 267 10.15 0.18 24.41
CA SER A 267 9.48 -1.10 24.65
C SER A 267 8.73 -1.04 25.99
N PRO A 268 7.51 -1.59 26.13
CA PRO A 268 6.72 -1.52 27.38
C PRO A 268 7.39 -2.10 28.63
N GLY A 269 8.64 -2.53 28.56
CA GLY A 269 9.44 -3.12 29.64
C GLY A 269 10.40 -2.18 30.37
N SER A 270 10.60 -0.92 29.97
CA SER A 270 11.58 -0.03 30.60
C SER A 270 11.05 0.80 31.79
N LEU A 271 9.78 0.70 32.14
CA LEU A 271 9.16 1.47 33.24
C LEU A 271 9.17 0.75 34.62
N GLN A 272 9.89 -0.36 34.81
CA GLN A 272 9.97 -1.09 36.09
C GLN A 272 11.38 -1.24 36.65
N ALA A 273 12.27 -0.29 36.46
CA ALA A 273 13.58 -0.28 37.17
C ALA A 273 13.84 1.12 37.74
N GLY A 274 13.00 1.57 38.66
CA GLY A 274 13.18 2.86 39.31
C GLY A 274 12.20 3.10 40.46
N MET A 275 12.12 2.15 41.38
CA MET A 275 11.65 2.40 42.77
C MET A 275 12.42 1.54 43.74
#